data_73468c6a176fe18da1f049e2989826f2
#
_entry.id   73468c6a176fe18da1f049e2989826f2
#
_cell.length_a   1.000
_cell.length_b   1.000
_cell.length_c   1.000
_cell.angle_alpha   90.00
_cell.angle_beta   90.00
_cell.angle_gamma   90.00
#
_symmetry.space_group_name_H-M   'P 1'
#
loop_
_entity.id
_entity.type
_entity.pdbx_description
1 polymer ?
#
loop_
_entity_poly.entity_id
_entity_poly.type
_entity_poly.pdbx_seq_one_letter_code
_entity_poly.pdbx_strand_id
1 'polypeptide(L)'
;MECFEVFSNAKMIFQIGGNLGKSVQNMLDEANQRVAKVEINQAMEWINDSDTVFVDVRSNESIRQSGIIQGAVPAERGMIEFYADQEHSLGKSELKPEKRIVLYCTAGGQAALAGATLLDMGYGNVVNLGSFQGWKDAGGPVEDI
;
A
#
# COMPACT_ATOMS: atom_id res chain seq x y z
N MET A 1 -29.34 -1.44 19.38
CA MET A 1 -29.05 -1.25 19.03
C MET A 1 -28.77 -1.16 18.44
N GLU A 2 -28.45 -1.45 18.57
CA GLU A 2 -27.93 -1.39 18.18
C GLU A 2 -27.15 -1.26 17.84
N CYS A 3 -27.06 -1.42 18.29
CA CYS A 3 -26.15 -1.25 18.10
C CYS A 3 -25.73 -1.63 17.99
N PHE A 4 -25.91 -1.95 18.11
CA PHE A 4 -25.44 -2.15 17.92
C PHE A 4 -25.36 -2.74 17.39
N GLU A 5 -25.38 -3.00 17.48
CA GLU A 5 -24.96 -3.36 17.12
C GLU A 5 -24.38 -3.36 16.48
N VAL A 6 -24.52 -3.25 16.81
CA VAL A 6 -23.70 -3.08 16.49
C VAL A 6 -23.01 -3.26 16.41
N PHE A 7 -22.88 -3.63 16.67
CA PHE A 7 -22.08 -3.75 16.89
C PHE A 7 -21.79 -4.56 17.02
N SER A 8 -21.99 -4.95 16.96
CA SER A 8 -21.52 -5.59 17.26
C SER A 8 -21.12 -6.10 17.16
N ASN A 9 -21.16 -6.15 17.13
CA ASN A 9 -20.39 -6.43 17.17
C ASN A 9 -19.61 -6.37 17.12
N ALA A 10 -19.57 -6.31 17.31
CA ALA A 10 -18.59 -6.14 17.59
C ALA A 10 -18.20 -6.20 18.00
N LYS A 11 -18.16 -6.26 18.16
CA LYS A 11 -17.72 -6.33 18.78
C LYS A 11 -17.34 -6.65 19.28
N MET A 12 -17.58 -6.73 19.50
CA MET A 12 -17.14 -6.84 20.11
C MET A 12 -16.54 -7.22 20.46
N ILE A 13 -16.55 -7.32 20.71
CA ILE A 13 -15.77 -7.40 21.20
C ILE A 13 -15.31 -7.62 21.67
N PHE A 14 -15.11 -7.64 22.21
CA PHE A 14 -14.39 -7.60 22.84
C PHE A 14 -14.12 -8.09 23.62
N GLN A 15 -13.91 -8.52 23.96
CA GLN A 15 -13.47 -8.70 24.81
C GLN A 15 -13.22 -8.54 25.72
N ILE A 16 -13.88 -8.78 26.34
CA ILE A 16 -13.62 -8.26 27.37
C ILE A 16 -12.54 -8.46 28.37
N GLY A 17 -12.16 -7.60 29.09
CA GLY A 17 -10.96 -7.64 29.86
C GLY A 17 -9.75 -7.86 29.01
N GLY A 18 -9.98 -8.17 27.78
CA GLY A 18 -8.91 -8.36 26.86
C GLY A 18 -8.41 -7.07 26.30
N ASN A 19 -7.40 -7.16 25.51
CA ASN A 19 -6.84 -6.04 24.80
C ASN A 19 -7.81 -5.54 23.74
N LEU A 20 -8.21 -4.27 23.81
CA LEU A 20 -9.12 -3.69 22.84
C LEU A 20 -8.40 -3.11 21.63
N GLY A 21 -7.07 -3.08 21.66
CA GLY A 21 -6.29 -2.60 20.54
C GLY A 21 -6.09 -3.67 19.48
N LYS A 22 -5.58 -3.25 18.34
CA LYS A 22 -5.25 -4.16 17.25
C LYS A 22 -3.76 -4.47 17.27
N SER A 23 -3.44 -5.73 17.02
CA SER A 23 -2.06 -6.14 16.79
C SER A 23 -1.68 -5.80 15.34
N VAL A 24 -0.37 -5.84 15.05
CA VAL A 24 0.05 -5.67 13.66
C VAL A 24 -0.55 -6.77 12.78
N GLN A 25 -0.68 -7.99 13.32
CA GLN A 25 -1.27 -9.08 12.55
C GLN A 25 -2.74 -8.80 12.23
N ASN A 26 -3.49 -8.24 13.20
CA ASN A 26 -4.88 -7.85 12.93
C ASN A 26 -4.94 -6.79 11.82
N MET A 27 -4.05 -5.81 11.87
CA MET A 27 -4.03 -4.76 10.86
C MET A 27 -3.68 -5.30 9.48
N LEU A 28 -2.71 -6.24 9.43
CA LEU A 28 -2.34 -6.86 8.16
C LEU A 28 -3.48 -7.70 7.60
N ASP A 29 -4.16 -8.46 8.46
CA ASP A 29 -5.28 -9.28 8.01
C ASP A 29 -6.39 -8.41 7.42
N GLU A 30 -6.72 -7.31 8.08
CA GLU A 30 -7.73 -6.37 7.57
C GLU A 30 -7.30 -5.73 6.26
N ALA A 31 -6.03 -5.31 6.19
CA ALA A 31 -5.52 -4.70 4.98
C ALA A 31 -5.54 -5.68 3.81
N ASN A 32 -5.13 -6.92 4.05
CA ASN A 32 -5.10 -7.93 2.98
C ASN A 32 -6.50 -8.33 2.51
N GLN A 33 -7.53 -8.11 3.32
CA GLN A 33 -8.90 -8.33 2.88
C GLN A 33 -9.40 -7.23 1.96
N ARG A 34 -8.84 -6.03 2.09
CA ARG A 34 -9.27 -4.85 1.33
C ARG A 34 -8.42 -4.56 0.11
N VAL A 35 -7.13 -4.85 0.17
CA VAL A 35 -6.17 -4.51 -0.89
C VAL A 35 -5.91 -5.76 -1.71
N ALA A 36 -6.30 -5.73 -2.97
CA ALA A 36 -6.08 -6.87 -3.86
C ALA A 36 -4.59 -7.05 -4.13
N LYS A 37 -4.18 -8.31 -4.28
CA LYS A 37 -2.81 -8.63 -4.70
C LYS A 37 -2.77 -8.72 -6.22
N VAL A 38 -1.62 -8.40 -6.80
CA VAL A 38 -1.43 -8.51 -8.23
C VAL A 38 -0.21 -9.38 -8.49
N GLU A 39 -0.32 -10.22 -9.51
CA GLU A 39 0.81 -11.06 -9.95
C GLU A 39 1.84 -10.20 -10.65
N ILE A 40 3.12 -10.58 -10.50
CA ILE A 40 4.21 -9.81 -11.05
C ILE A 40 4.11 -9.68 -12.56
N ASN A 41 3.77 -10.79 -13.25
CA ASN A 41 3.65 -10.75 -14.70
C ASN A 41 2.55 -9.81 -15.18
N GLN A 42 1.45 -9.73 -14.43
CA GLN A 42 0.38 -8.79 -14.74
C GLN A 42 0.86 -7.35 -14.53
N ALA A 43 1.56 -7.09 -13.44
CA ALA A 43 2.06 -5.76 -13.14
C ALA A 43 3.10 -5.31 -14.18
N MET A 44 3.88 -6.23 -14.73
CA MET A 44 4.86 -5.88 -15.76
C MET A 44 4.19 -5.30 -17.00
N GLU A 45 2.97 -5.73 -17.30
CA GLU A 45 2.24 -5.18 -18.45
C GLU A 45 1.88 -3.71 -18.23
N TRP A 46 1.89 -3.25 -17.00
CA TRP A 46 1.49 -1.88 -16.66
C TRP A 46 2.67 -0.92 -16.53
N ILE A 47 3.91 -1.39 -16.75
CA ILE A 47 5.09 -0.57 -16.43
C ILE A 47 5.17 0.72 -17.25
N ASN A 48 4.59 0.73 -18.44
CA ASN A 48 4.57 1.89 -19.31
C ASN A 48 3.17 2.49 -19.47
N ASP A 49 2.22 2.05 -18.65
CA ASP A 49 0.85 2.55 -18.72
C ASP A 49 0.76 3.89 -18.01
N SER A 50 0.34 4.93 -18.71
CA SER A 50 0.28 6.29 -18.17
C SER A 50 -0.75 6.44 -17.04
N ASP A 51 -1.69 5.51 -16.93
CA ASP A 51 -2.71 5.54 -15.88
C ASP A 51 -2.33 4.69 -14.67
N THR A 52 -1.12 4.14 -14.66
CA THR A 52 -0.61 3.32 -13.56
C THR A 52 0.60 4.01 -12.94
N VAL A 53 0.63 4.04 -11.61
CA VAL A 53 1.75 4.58 -10.84
C VAL A 53 2.25 3.48 -9.91
N PHE A 54 3.52 3.10 -10.06
CA PHE A 54 4.18 2.20 -9.12
C PHE A 54 4.72 3.03 -7.97
N VAL A 55 4.50 2.58 -6.75
CA VAL A 55 4.85 3.33 -5.55
C VAL A 55 5.67 2.44 -4.61
N ASP A 56 6.87 2.90 -4.31
CA ASP A 56 7.78 2.19 -3.40
C ASP A 56 7.60 2.77 -2.00
N VAL A 57 7.09 1.96 -1.07
CA VAL A 57 6.85 2.44 0.29
C VAL A 57 7.95 2.07 1.27
N ARG A 58 9.09 1.57 0.75
CA ARG A 58 10.26 1.30 1.59
C ARG A 58 10.93 2.61 2.01
N SER A 59 11.85 2.50 2.97
CA SER A 59 12.64 3.66 3.39
C SER A 59 13.54 4.15 2.25
N ASN A 60 13.90 5.43 2.31
CA ASN A 60 14.84 5.98 1.34
C ASN A 60 16.19 5.26 1.38
N GLU A 61 16.59 4.80 2.56
CA GLU A 61 17.84 4.04 2.70
C GLU A 61 17.79 2.74 1.92
N SER A 62 16.67 1.98 2.04
CA SER A 62 16.52 0.74 1.28
C SER A 62 16.58 0.99 -0.22
N ILE A 63 15.93 2.07 -0.67
CA ILE A 63 15.93 2.42 -2.08
C ILE A 63 17.34 2.75 -2.57
N ARG A 64 18.08 3.53 -1.79
CA ARG A 64 19.46 3.87 -2.17
C ARG A 64 20.35 2.63 -2.29
N GLN A 65 20.12 1.64 -1.43
CA GLN A 65 20.94 0.43 -1.42
C GLN A 65 20.61 -0.53 -2.55
N SER A 66 19.35 -0.63 -2.95
CA SER A 66 18.92 -1.70 -3.85
C SER A 66 18.30 -1.21 -5.17
N GLY A 67 18.06 0.09 -5.31
CA GLY A 67 17.37 0.61 -6.48
C GLY A 67 15.86 0.61 -6.30
N ILE A 68 15.16 0.95 -7.37
CA ILE A 68 13.71 1.14 -7.37
C ILE A 68 13.15 0.57 -8.68
N ILE A 69 11.91 0.13 -8.68
CA ILE A 69 11.24 -0.26 -9.94
C ILE A 69 11.28 0.95 -10.87
N GLN A 70 11.59 0.71 -12.14
CA GLN A 70 11.73 1.78 -13.12
C GLN A 70 10.48 2.65 -13.14
N GLY A 71 10.68 3.96 -12.93
CA GLY A 71 9.60 4.93 -12.94
C GLY A 71 8.75 4.98 -11.68
N ALA A 72 9.06 4.18 -10.66
CA ALA A 72 8.26 4.19 -9.43
C ALA A 72 8.49 5.47 -8.63
N VAL A 73 7.47 5.87 -7.91
CA VAL A 73 7.50 7.05 -7.05
C VAL A 73 7.85 6.61 -5.63
N PRO A 74 8.94 7.14 -5.04
CA PRO A 74 9.24 6.86 -3.65
C PRO A 74 8.20 7.55 -2.75
N ALA A 75 7.58 6.79 -1.86
CA ALA A 75 6.61 7.35 -0.92
C ALA A 75 6.58 6.46 0.32
N GLU A 76 7.55 6.65 1.20
CA GLU A 76 7.74 5.77 2.35
C GLU A 76 6.47 5.66 3.20
N ARG A 77 6.27 4.50 3.80
CA ARG A 77 5.02 4.19 4.52
C ARG A 77 4.66 5.26 5.55
N GLY A 78 5.66 5.79 6.26
CA GLY A 78 5.41 6.79 7.32
C GLY A 78 4.91 8.13 6.81
N MET A 79 5.02 8.37 5.51
CA MET A 79 4.63 9.65 4.92
C MET A 79 3.52 9.51 3.88
N ILE A 80 3.00 8.31 3.68
CA ILE A 80 2.06 8.06 2.58
C ILE A 80 0.81 8.94 2.68
N GLU A 81 0.30 9.17 3.89
CA GLU A 81 -0.89 10.00 4.07
C GLU A 81 -0.66 11.43 3.57
N PHE A 82 0.52 11.95 3.86
CA PHE A 82 0.86 13.32 3.47
C PHE A 82 1.08 13.43 1.96
N TYR A 83 1.75 12.44 1.38
CA TYR A 83 2.05 12.44 -0.06
C TYR A 83 0.80 12.20 -0.89
N ALA A 84 -0.18 11.46 -0.36
CA ALA A 84 -1.38 11.08 -1.11
C ALA A 84 -2.48 12.13 -1.04
N ASP A 85 -2.37 13.10 -0.15
CA ASP A 85 -3.38 14.16 -0.01
C ASP A 85 -3.03 15.28 -0.99
N GLN A 86 -3.85 15.43 -2.02
CA GLN A 86 -3.60 16.43 -3.07
C GLN A 86 -3.73 17.86 -2.56
N GLU A 87 -4.39 18.06 -1.42
CA GLU A 87 -4.58 19.39 -0.83
C GLU A 87 -3.46 19.75 0.15
N HIS A 88 -2.60 18.78 0.48
CA HIS A 88 -1.52 19.00 1.43
C HIS A 88 -0.29 19.55 0.72
N SER A 89 0.49 20.39 1.41
CA SER A 89 1.70 20.99 0.83
C SER A 89 2.75 19.95 0.43
N LEU A 90 2.73 18.76 1.07
CA LEU A 90 3.65 17.68 0.75
C LEU A 90 3.07 16.69 -0.28
N GLY A 91 1.86 16.94 -0.76
CA GLY A 91 1.23 16.07 -1.73
C GLY A 91 2.08 15.86 -2.97
N LYS A 92 2.19 14.63 -3.43
CA LYS A 92 2.91 14.31 -4.66
C LYS A 92 1.94 14.27 -5.81
N SER A 93 2.23 15.04 -6.86
CA SER A 93 1.31 15.16 -8.00
C SER A 93 1.14 13.85 -8.76
N GLU A 94 2.08 12.92 -8.62
CA GLU A 94 1.97 11.61 -9.26
C GLU A 94 0.90 10.73 -8.61
N LEU A 95 0.57 10.97 -7.32
CA LEU A 95 -0.40 10.15 -6.59
C LEU A 95 -1.78 10.75 -6.76
N LYS A 96 -2.57 10.17 -7.65
CA LYS A 96 -3.92 10.64 -7.94
C LYS A 96 -4.93 9.54 -7.69
N PRO A 97 -6.07 9.85 -7.02
CA PRO A 97 -7.07 8.83 -6.67
C PRO A 97 -7.64 8.08 -7.86
N GLU A 98 -7.66 8.67 -9.04
CA GLU A 98 -8.23 8.02 -10.22
C GLU A 98 -7.24 7.08 -10.91
N LYS A 99 -5.96 7.09 -10.53
CA LYS A 99 -4.96 6.23 -11.13
C LYS A 99 -4.93 4.86 -10.49
N ARG A 100 -4.42 3.87 -11.22
CA ARG A 100 -4.09 2.57 -10.64
C ARG A 100 -2.79 2.73 -9.87
N ILE A 101 -2.82 2.40 -8.58
CA ILE A 101 -1.64 2.50 -7.72
C ILE A 101 -1.15 1.09 -7.41
N VAL A 102 0.08 0.81 -7.81
CA VAL A 102 0.73 -0.49 -7.56
C VAL A 102 1.77 -0.29 -6.47
N LEU A 103 1.49 -0.80 -5.29
CA LEU A 103 2.36 -0.61 -4.13
C LEU A 103 3.26 -1.82 -3.94
N TYR A 104 4.47 -1.59 -3.48
CA TYR A 104 5.38 -2.67 -3.10
C TYR A 104 6.30 -2.21 -1.98
N CYS A 105 6.87 -3.19 -1.29
CA CYS A 105 7.87 -2.94 -0.26
C CYS A 105 8.84 -4.11 -0.25
N THR A 106 9.43 -4.43 0.90
CA THR A 106 10.37 -5.55 0.99
C THR A 106 9.66 -6.90 0.93
N ALA A 107 8.55 -7.05 1.67
CA ALA A 107 7.84 -8.34 1.78
C ALA A 107 6.32 -8.22 1.59
N GLY A 108 5.80 -7.02 1.34
CA GLY A 108 4.37 -6.82 1.08
C GLY A 108 3.55 -6.33 2.25
N GLY A 109 4.07 -6.39 3.49
CA GLY A 109 3.30 -5.97 4.66
C GLY A 109 3.07 -4.47 4.72
N GLN A 110 4.13 -3.69 4.56
CA GLN A 110 3.99 -2.23 4.54
C GLN A 110 3.14 -1.78 3.36
N ALA A 111 3.25 -2.47 2.21
CA ALA A 111 2.44 -2.15 1.05
C ALA A 111 0.97 -2.41 1.30
N ALA A 112 0.64 -3.49 2.02
CA ALA A 112 -0.75 -3.78 2.38
C ALA A 112 -1.32 -2.66 3.25
N LEU A 113 -0.57 -2.26 4.29
CA LEU A 113 -1.03 -1.20 5.19
C LEU A 113 -1.17 0.14 4.46
N ALA A 114 -0.21 0.46 3.60
CA ALA A 114 -0.28 1.68 2.79
C ALA A 114 -1.49 1.64 1.87
N GLY A 115 -1.77 0.48 1.28
CA GLY A 115 -2.92 0.32 0.40
C GLY A 115 -4.24 0.55 1.10
N ALA A 116 -4.39 0.01 2.33
CA ALA A 116 -5.59 0.24 3.11
C ALA A 116 -5.77 1.74 3.41
N THR A 117 -4.67 2.42 3.73
CA THR A 117 -4.71 3.87 3.96
C THR A 117 -5.17 4.62 2.71
N LEU A 118 -4.62 4.26 1.54
CA LEU A 118 -5.02 4.92 0.30
C LEU A 118 -6.48 4.68 -0.03
N LEU A 119 -6.99 3.47 0.21
CA LEU A 119 -8.41 3.20 0.01
C LEU A 119 -9.26 4.10 0.91
N ASP A 120 -8.85 4.28 2.17
CA ASP A 120 -9.56 5.19 3.08
C ASP A 120 -9.51 6.64 2.60
N MET A 121 -8.50 7.01 1.83
CA MET A 121 -8.32 8.36 1.31
C MET A 121 -8.99 8.55 -0.04
N GLY A 122 -9.77 7.58 -0.51
CA GLY A 122 -10.56 7.73 -1.73
C GLY A 122 -9.91 7.20 -3.00
N TYR A 123 -8.76 6.56 -2.89
CA TYR A 123 -8.14 5.91 -4.05
C TYR A 123 -8.98 4.68 -4.42
N GLY A 124 -9.33 4.57 -5.69
CA GLY A 124 -10.27 3.53 -6.13
C GLY A 124 -9.64 2.27 -6.69
N ASN A 125 -8.37 2.32 -7.04
CA ASN A 125 -7.72 1.17 -7.68
C ASN A 125 -6.32 1.01 -7.12
N VAL A 126 -6.21 0.23 -6.04
CA VAL A 126 -4.96 0.04 -5.30
C VAL A 126 -4.67 -1.45 -5.22
N VAL A 127 -3.49 -1.86 -5.63
CA VAL A 127 -3.08 -3.25 -5.58
C VAL A 127 -1.70 -3.39 -4.94
N ASN A 128 -1.47 -4.55 -4.34
CA ASN A 128 -0.23 -4.88 -3.65
C ASN A 128 0.58 -5.84 -4.51
N LEU A 129 1.72 -5.38 -5.01
CA LEU A 129 2.64 -6.20 -5.81
C LEU A 129 3.47 -7.13 -4.93
N GLY A 130 3.69 -6.74 -3.67
CA GLY A 130 4.45 -7.55 -2.73
C GLY A 130 5.89 -7.10 -2.61
N SER A 131 6.83 -7.92 -3.08
CA SER A 131 8.23 -7.69 -2.77
C SER A 131 9.02 -7.17 -3.97
N PHE A 132 9.91 -6.24 -3.67
CA PHE A 132 10.86 -5.72 -4.66
C PHE A 132 11.76 -6.84 -5.20
N GLN A 133 12.17 -7.77 -4.32
CA GLN A 133 13.04 -8.87 -4.76
C GLN A 133 12.32 -9.78 -5.75
N GLY A 134 11.03 -10.05 -5.51
CA GLY A 134 10.24 -10.85 -6.45
C GLY A 134 10.17 -10.22 -7.82
N TRP A 135 10.03 -8.90 -7.87
CA TRP A 135 10.03 -8.16 -9.13
C TRP A 135 11.36 -8.33 -9.87
N LYS A 136 12.48 -8.17 -9.13
CA LYS A 136 13.82 -8.32 -9.72
C LYS A 136 14.05 -9.74 -10.21
N ASP A 137 13.66 -10.73 -9.39
CA ASP A 137 13.86 -12.13 -9.75
C ASP A 137 13.09 -12.52 -11.01
N ALA A 138 11.97 -11.87 -11.25
CA ALA A 138 11.16 -12.11 -12.44
C ALA A 138 11.65 -11.32 -13.67
N GLY A 139 12.74 -10.56 -13.51
CA GLY A 139 13.30 -9.79 -14.61
C GLY A 139 12.66 -8.42 -14.83
N GLY A 140 11.92 -7.93 -13.85
CA GLY A 140 11.31 -6.61 -13.97
C GLY A 140 12.34 -5.49 -14.00
N PRO A 141 12.10 -4.43 -14.78
CA PRO A 141 13.08 -3.35 -14.90
C PRO A 141 13.21 -2.54 -13.62
N VAL A 142 14.46 -2.23 -13.27
CA VAL A 142 14.80 -1.44 -12.09
C VAL A 142 15.79 -0.36 -12.50
N GLU A 143 15.90 0.67 -11.65
CA GLU A 143 16.86 1.74 -11.89
C GLU A 143 17.44 2.19 -10.55
N ASP A 144 18.60 2.81 -10.63
CA ASP A 144 19.21 3.45 -9.47
C ASP A 144 18.58 4.81 -9.26
N ILE A 145 18.65 5.30 -8.01
CA ILE A 145 18.04 6.57 -7.68
C ILE A 145 19.06 7.49 -7.02
#